data_e77d6e6b0eb71d26c4a6070e3516656d
#
_entry.id   e77d6e6b0eb71d26c4a6070e3516656d
#
_cell.length_a   1.000
_cell.length_b   1.000
_cell.length_c   1.000
_cell.angle_alpha   90.00
_cell.angle_beta   90.00
_cell.angle_gamma   90.00
#
_symmetry.space_group_name_H-M   'P 1'
#
loop_
_entity.id
_entity.type
_entity.pdbx_description
1 polymer ?
#
loop_
_entity_poly.entity_id
_entity_poly.type
_entity_poly.pdbx_seq_one_letter_code
_entity_poly.pdbx_strand_id
1 'polypeptide(L)'
;MKNILFIFLAVLYSACISAQEGDSKKVKGRVHPYLIMTTEDESVIRSAIQTDGVWKEYHAIMIEEADNILGKPNCQRVILGRRLLEVSRECLRRTLLLGYAYRMTGEVKYAKRAESELDNAADFVDWNPSHFLDVAEMTTAMAI
;
A
#
# COMPACT_ATOMS: atom_id res chain seq x y z
N MET A 1 -54.71 -12.91 -13.97
CA MET A 1 -53.99 -11.68 -13.58
C MET A 1 -52.81 -11.96 -12.61
N LYS A 2 -52.87 -12.93 -11.71
CA LYS A 2 -51.75 -13.27 -10.78
C LYS A 2 -50.48 -13.74 -11.49
N ASN A 3 -50.55 -14.45 -12.59
CA ASN A 3 -49.41 -15.03 -13.29
C ASN A 3 -48.62 -13.98 -14.10
N ILE A 4 -49.27 -12.91 -14.54
CA ILE A 4 -48.58 -11.81 -15.29
C ILE A 4 -47.72 -11.00 -14.35
N LEU A 5 -48.15 -10.79 -13.11
CA LEU A 5 -47.40 -10.06 -12.10
C LEU A 5 -46.08 -10.79 -11.70
N PHE A 6 -46.12 -12.13 -11.62
CA PHE A 6 -44.94 -12.95 -11.34
C PHE A 6 -43.91 -12.90 -12.48
N ILE A 7 -44.35 -12.88 -13.73
CA ILE A 7 -43.48 -12.79 -14.90
C ILE A 7 -42.77 -11.41 -14.94
N PHE A 8 -43.52 -10.33 -14.64
CA PHE A 8 -42.93 -8.98 -14.57
C PHE A 8 -41.90 -8.86 -13.44
N LEU A 9 -42.17 -9.46 -12.25
CA LEU A 9 -41.24 -9.45 -11.14
C LEU A 9 -39.98 -10.25 -11.46
N ALA A 10 -40.08 -11.38 -12.14
CA ALA A 10 -38.94 -12.21 -12.54
C ALA A 10 -38.08 -11.51 -13.60
N VAL A 11 -38.68 -10.78 -14.56
CA VAL A 11 -37.96 -10.02 -15.57
C VAL A 11 -37.22 -8.83 -14.95
N LEU A 12 -37.80 -8.13 -13.99
CA LEU A 12 -37.15 -7.04 -13.27
C LEU A 12 -35.99 -7.54 -12.39
N TYR A 13 -36.16 -8.72 -11.77
CA TYR A 13 -35.08 -9.33 -10.97
C TYR A 13 -33.91 -9.77 -11.84
N SER A 14 -34.17 -10.31 -13.03
CA SER A 14 -33.14 -10.70 -14.00
C SER A 14 -32.41 -9.48 -14.58
N ALA A 15 -33.09 -8.36 -14.80
CA ALA A 15 -32.49 -7.12 -15.25
C ALA A 15 -31.58 -6.47 -14.18
N CYS A 16 -31.92 -6.57 -12.90
CA CYS A 16 -31.09 -6.10 -11.80
C CYS A 16 -29.81 -6.94 -11.63
N ILE A 17 -29.84 -8.25 -11.89
CA ILE A 17 -28.66 -9.10 -11.81
C ILE A 17 -27.68 -8.82 -12.96
N SER A 18 -28.19 -8.51 -14.15
CA SER A 18 -27.33 -8.14 -15.30
C SER A 18 -26.67 -6.76 -15.18
N ALA A 19 -27.20 -5.88 -14.33
CA ALA A 19 -26.62 -4.56 -14.08
C ALA A 19 -25.49 -4.57 -13.05
N GLN A 20 -25.23 -5.70 -12.40
CA GLN A 20 -24.17 -5.85 -11.37
C GLN A 20 -22.91 -6.56 -11.89
N GLU A 21 -22.89 -7.05 -13.13
CA GLU A 21 -21.63 -7.28 -13.82
C GLU A 21 -21.07 -5.93 -14.29
N GLY A 22 -20.62 -5.13 -13.32
CA GLY A 22 -19.75 -4.00 -13.61
C GLY A 22 -18.58 -4.56 -14.39
N ASP A 23 -18.45 -4.10 -15.63
CA ASP A 23 -17.35 -4.34 -16.54
C ASP A 23 -16.03 -4.06 -15.79
N SER A 24 -15.54 -5.04 -15.06
CA SER A 24 -14.16 -5.05 -14.62
C SER A 24 -13.36 -5.20 -15.90
N LYS A 25 -13.11 -4.06 -16.58
CA LYS A 25 -12.12 -3.98 -17.64
C LYS A 25 -10.87 -4.61 -17.03
N LYS A 26 -10.64 -5.90 -17.34
CA LYS A 26 -9.34 -6.53 -17.12
C LYS A 26 -8.35 -5.58 -17.75
N VAL A 27 -7.61 -4.84 -16.92
CA VAL A 27 -6.51 -4.01 -17.35
C VAL A 27 -5.47 -4.98 -17.90
N LYS A 28 -5.63 -5.26 -19.21
CA LYS A 28 -4.86 -6.24 -19.94
C LYS A 28 -3.43 -5.72 -19.97
N GLY A 29 -2.52 -6.38 -19.25
CA GLY A 29 -1.09 -6.19 -19.46
C GLY A 29 -0.30 -5.45 -18.38
N ARG A 30 -0.88 -5.10 -17.21
CA ARG A 30 -0.05 -4.60 -16.10
C ARG A 30 0.48 -5.74 -15.27
N VAL A 31 1.79 -5.86 -15.25
CA VAL A 31 2.51 -6.83 -14.39
C VAL A 31 2.84 -6.12 -13.07
N HIS A 32 2.56 -6.76 -11.94
CA HIS A 32 2.97 -6.24 -10.64
C HIS A 32 4.50 -6.21 -10.51
N PRO A 33 5.02 -5.20 -9.79
CA PRO A 33 4.36 -4.10 -9.13
C PRO A 33 4.07 -2.94 -10.09
N TYR A 34 3.00 -2.17 -9.85
CA TYR A 34 2.65 -1.00 -10.70
C TYR A 34 2.02 0.16 -9.92
N LEU A 35 1.93 0.07 -8.57
CA LEU A 35 1.25 1.11 -7.81
C LEU A 35 2.09 2.38 -7.67
N ILE A 36 3.32 2.25 -7.20
CA ILE A 36 4.25 3.38 -6.97
C ILE A 36 5.43 3.30 -7.91
N MET A 37 5.97 2.10 -8.15
CA MET A 37 7.16 1.88 -8.96
C MET A 37 7.00 0.63 -9.80
N THR A 38 7.09 0.77 -11.10
CA THR A 38 7.09 -0.35 -12.06
C THR A 38 8.48 -0.97 -12.18
N THR A 39 8.57 -2.10 -12.88
CA THR A 39 9.87 -2.73 -13.20
C THR A 39 10.72 -1.82 -14.12
N GLU A 40 10.07 -1.08 -15.01
CA GLU A 40 10.73 -0.11 -15.89
C GLU A 40 11.30 1.05 -15.09
N ASP A 41 10.54 1.62 -14.16
CA ASP A 41 11.02 2.69 -13.25
C ASP A 41 12.22 2.22 -12.44
N GLU A 42 12.19 0.99 -11.93
CA GLU A 42 13.29 0.38 -11.20
C GLU A 42 14.57 0.34 -12.03
N SER A 43 14.47 -0.03 -13.30
CA SER A 43 15.62 -0.08 -14.21
C SER A 43 16.20 1.32 -14.48
N VAL A 44 15.33 2.32 -14.62
CA VAL A 44 15.75 3.74 -14.79
C VAL A 44 16.47 4.24 -13.54
N ILE A 45 15.92 3.98 -12.34
CA ILE A 45 16.53 4.36 -11.07
C ILE A 45 17.89 3.69 -10.90
N ARG A 46 18.02 2.40 -11.18
CA ARG A 46 19.30 1.67 -11.11
C ARG A 46 20.35 2.28 -12.02
N SER A 47 19.96 2.66 -13.24
CA SER A 47 20.85 3.36 -14.17
C SER A 47 21.25 4.74 -13.64
N ALA A 48 20.31 5.53 -13.14
CA ALA A 48 20.55 6.84 -12.59
C ALA A 48 21.52 6.81 -11.41
N ILE A 49 21.39 5.85 -10.49
CA ILE A 49 22.31 5.64 -9.37
C ILE A 49 23.77 5.43 -9.84
N GLN A 50 23.97 4.83 -11.01
CA GLN A 50 25.31 4.58 -11.54
C GLN A 50 25.92 5.79 -12.25
N THR A 51 25.09 6.68 -12.81
CA THR A 51 25.52 7.74 -13.72
C THR A 51 25.42 9.15 -13.13
N ASP A 52 24.63 9.35 -12.08
CA ASP A 52 24.34 10.64 -11.47
C ASP A 52 24.67 10.64 -9.97
N GLY A 53 25.51 11.60 -9.56
CA GLY A 53 25.98 11.71 -8.17
C GLY A 53 24.87 11.99 -7.16
N VAL A 54 23.85 12.77 -7.55
CA VAL A 54 22.71 13.12 -6.69
C VAL A 54 21.84 11.88 -6.43
N TRP A 55 21.54 11.12 -7.48
CA TRP A 55 20.79 9.84 -7.33
C TRP A 55 21.56 8.83 -6.49
N LYS A 56 22.86 8.77 -6.64
CA LYS A 56 23.72 7.91 -5.81
C LYS A 56 23.68 8.29 -4.33
N GLU A 57 23.72 9.58 -4.04
CA GLU A 57 23.64 10.09 -2.66
C GLU A 57 22.28 9.80 -2.03
N TYR A 58 21.17 10.10 -2.73
CA TYR A 58 19.83 9.78 -2.26
C TYR A 58 19.65 8.28 -2.02
N HIS A 59 20.13 7.44 -2.93
CA HIS A 59 20.09 5.99 -2.75
C HIS A 59 20.81 5.55 -1.47
N ALA A 60 22.02 6.06 -1.22
CA ALA A 60 22.79 5.74 -0.03
C ALA A 60 22.04 6.13 1.25
N ILE A 61 21.47 7.34 1.29
CA ILE A 61 20.66 7.80 2.43
C ILE A 61 19.43 6.91 2.65
N MET A 62 18.73 6.51 1.60
CA MET A 62 17.55 5.65 1.72
C MET A 62 17.90 4.25 2.23
N ILE A 63 19.03 3.68 1.82
CA ILE A 63 19.51 2.39 2.33
C ILE A 63 19.93 2.51 3.80
N GLU A 64 20.67 3.56 4.17
CA GLU A 64 21.07 3.82 5.56
C GLU A 64 19.84 3.96 6.47
N GLU A 65 18.82 4.72 6.04
CA GLU A 65 17.58 4.85 6.79
C GLU A 65 16.81 3.52 6.90
N ALA A 66 16.80 2.70 5.86
CA ALA A 66 16.21 1.36 5.90
C ALA A 66 16.97 0.45 6.88
N ASP A 67 18.29 0.49 6.90
CA ASP A 67 19.11 -0.26 7.88
C ASP A 67 18.85 0.23 9.30
N ASN A 68 18.72 1.52 9.53
CA ASN A 68 18.36 2.08 10.83
C ASN A 68 16.99 1.58 11.32
N ILE A 69 16.04 1.32 10.43
CA ILE A 69 14.71 0.79 10.77
C ILE A 69 14.79 -0.67 11.24
N LEU A 70 15.73 -1.47 10.76
CA LEU A 70 15.84 -2.89 11.13
C LEU A 70 15.99 -3.11 12.64
N GLY A 71 16.69 -2.19 13.32
CA GLY A 71 16.92 -2.26 14.77
C GLY A 71 15.86 -1.58 15.63
N LYS A 72 14.87 -0.89 15.04
CA LYS A 72 13.83 -0.19 15.78
C LYS A 72 12.67 -1.13 16.16
N PRO A 73 11.99 -0.91 17.30
CA PRO A 73 10.75 -1.62 17.60
C PRO A 73 9.68 -1.23 16.56
N ASN A 74 8.67 -2.09 16.38
CA ASN A 74 7.51 -1.78 15.55
C ASN A 74 6.78 -0.54 16.08
N CYS A 75 6.09 0.18 15.19
CA CYS A 75 5.26 1.32 15.53
C CYS A 75 4.25 0.93 16.62
N GLN A 76 4.11 1.76 17.65
CA GLN A 76 3.13 1.55 18.70
C GLN A 76 1.93 2.46 18.48
N ARG A 77 0.71 1.93 18.74
CA ARG A 77 -0.49 2.73 18.64
C ARG A 77 -0.57 3.76 19.77
N VAL A 78 -0.08 4.96 19.52
CA VAL A 78 -0.10 6.09 20.46
C VAL A 78 -0.88 7.24 19.84
N ILE A 79 -1.95 7.67 20.52
CA ILE A 79 -2.74 8.84 20.12
C ILE A 79 -2.19 10.07 20.82
N LEU A 80 -1.77 11.07 20.05
CA LEU A 80 -1.36 12.38 20.55
C LEU A 80 -2.52 13.37 20.38
N GLY A 81 -3.12 13.76 21.50
CA GLY A 81 -4.35 14.56 21.51
C GLY A 81 -5.51 13.79 20.89
N ARG A 82 -5.86 14.09 19.64
CA ARG A 82 -6.94 13.42 18.88
C ARG A 82 -6.45 12.65 17.66
N ARG A 83 -5.14 12.49 17.49
CA ARG A 83 -4.54 12.03 16.24
C ARG A 83 -3.61 10.84 16.45
N LEU A 84 -3.73 9.86 15.57
CA LEU A 84 -2.77 8.77 15.38
C LEU A 84 -1.74 9.11 14.28
N LEU A 85 -1.82 10.32 13.72
CA LEU A 85 -1.19 10.72 12.46
C LEU A 85 0.32 10.50 12.43
N GLU A 86 1.02 10.74 13.53
CA GLU A 86 2.47 10.53 13.59
C GLU A 86 2.83 9.05 13.45
N VAL A 87 2.02 8.18 14.04
CA VAL A 87 2.21 6.73 13.93
C VAL A 87 1.90 6.25 12.51
N SER A 88 0.80 6.74 11.92
CA SER A 88 0.43 6.38 10.54
C SER A 88 1.50 6.81 9.53
N ARG A 89 2.03 8.03 9.68
CA ARG A 89 3.12 8.55 8.86
C ARG A 89 4.42 7.79 9.03
N GLU A 90 4.77 7.45 10.26
CA GLU A 90 5.98 6.66 10.52
C GLU A 90 5.86 5.26 9.93
N CYS A 91 4.69 4.62 10.06
CA CYS A 91 4.43 3.33 9.41
C CYS A 91 4.57 3.43 7.88
N LEU A 92 3.95 4.43 7.26
CA LEU A 92 4.07 4.70 5.82
C LEU A 92 5.52 4.94 5.39
N ARG A 93 6.24 5.80 6.13
CA ARG A 93 7.65 6.09 5.86
C ARG A 93 8.51 4.83 5.91
N ARG A 94 8.33 4.00 6.95
CA ARG A 94 9.08 2.75 7.10
C ARG A 94 8.78 1.77 5.99
N THR A 95 7.51 1.58 5.64
CA THR A 95 7.11 0.67 4.56
C THR A 95 7.70 1.11 3.22
N LEU A 96 7.66 2.41 2.89
CA LEU A 96 8.27 2.94 1.67
C LEU A 96 9.78 2.71 1.62
N LEU A 97 10.50 3.02 2.69
CA LEU A 97 11.95 2.86 2.74
C LEU A 97 12.38 1.39 2.67
N LEU A 98 11.71 0.53 3.41
CA LEU A 98 11.99 -0.91 3.41
C LEU A 98 11.63 -1.56 2.08
N GLY A 99 10.48 -1.17 1.49
CA GLY A 99 10.07 -1.61 0.16
C GLY A 99 11.07 -1.19 -0.91
N TYR A 100 11.51 0.07 -0.90
CA TYR A 100 12.56 0.56 -1.78
C TYR A 100 13.86 -0.22 -1.61
N ALA A 101 14.34 -0.38 -0.36
CA ALA A 101 15.58 -1.09 -0.08
C ALA A 101 15.51 -2.55 -0.56
N TYR A 102 14.41 -3.25 -0.31
CA TYR A 102 14.20 -4.60 -0.84
C TYR A 102 14.26 -4.63 -2.36
N ARG A 103 13.56 -3.73 -3.04
CA ARG A 103 13.52 -3.65 -4.50
C ARG A 103 14.90 -3.34 -5.11
N MET A 104 15.67 -2.47 -4.47
CA MET A 104 16.99 -2.08 -4.96
C MET A 104 18.09 -3.09 -4.65
N THR A 105 18.02 -3.81 -3.52
CA THR A 105 19.10 -4.72 -3.07
C THR A 105 18.77 -6.19 -3.24
N GLY A 106 17.49 -6.56 -3.22
CA GLY A 106 17.04 -7.96 -3.15
C GLY A 106 17.18 -8.60 -1.76
N GLU A 107 17.63 -7.84 -0.75
CA GLU A 107 17.86 -8.39 0.59
C GLU A 107 16.54 -8.60 1.36
N VAL A 108 16.22 -9.88 1.60
CA VAL A 108 14.98 -10.33 2.24
C VAL A 108 14.76 -9.73 3.63
N LYS A 109 15.82 -9.29 4.33
CA LYS A 109 15.72 -8.63 5.65
C LYS A 109 14.77 -7.43 5.64
N TYR A 110 14.77 -6.64 4.55
CA TYR A 110 13.91 -5.46 4.42
C TYR A 110 12.44 -5.85 4.21
N ALA A 111 12.18 -6.85 3.36
CA ALA A 111 10.81 -7.34 3.15
C ALA A 111 10.21 -7.90 4.45
N LYS A 112 10.96 -8.74 5.18
CA LYS A 112 10.52 -9.27 6.48
C LYS A 112 10.28 -8.19 7.51
N ARG A 113 11.08 -7.14 7.49
CA ARG A 113 10.89 -6.02 8.42
C ARG A 113 9.66 -5.19 8.07
N ALA A 114 9.39 -4.98 6.76
CA ALA A 114 8.17 -4.33 6.29
C ALA A 114 6.93 -5.15 6.66
N GLU A 115 6.93 -6.46 6.41
CA GLU A 115 5.87 -7.39 6.81
C GLU A 115 5.57 -7.28 8.31
N SER A 116 6.60 -7.32 9.16
CA SER A 116 6.44 -7.17 10.61
C SER A 116 5.82 -5.83 11.03
N GLU A 117 6.14 -4.71 10.35
CA GLU A 117 5.49 -3.42 10.61
C GLU A 117 4.02 -3.43 10.21
N LEU A 118 3.70 -4.01 9.05
CA LEU A 118 2.34 -4.06 8.54
C LEU A 118 1.45 -4.98 9.37
N ASP A 119 1.93 -6.16 9.75
CA ASP A 119 1.21 -7.09 10.64
C ASP A 119 0.92 -6.42 11.98
N ASN A 120 1.92 -5.77 12.58
CA ASN A 120 1.74 -5.04 13.83
C ASN A 120 0.72 -3.89 13.69
N ALA A 121 0.71 -3.16 12.59
CA ALA A 121 -0.26 -2.10 12.34
C ALA A 121 -1.67 -2.64 12.06
N ALA A 122 -1.78 -3.83 11.45
CA ALA A 122 -3.05 -4.53 11.25
C ALA A 122 -3.68 -4.98 12.57
N ASP A 123 -2.87 -5.32 13.57
CA ASP A 123 -3.30 -5.72 14.91
C ASP A 123 -3.76 -4.54 15.78
N PHE A 124 -3.64 -3.30 15.33
CA PHE A 124 -4.17 -2.16 16.08
C PHE A 124 -5.69 -2.27 16.22
N VAL A 125 -6.23 -1.92 17.38
CA VAL A 125 -7.68 -1.94 17.64
C VAL A 125 -8.47 -1.12 16.62
N ASP A 126 -7.90 -0.06 16.13
CA ASP A 126 -8.35 0.78 15.00
C ASP A 126 -7.23 1.71 14.53
N TRP A 127 -7.45 2.38 13.40
CA TRP A 127 -6.56 3.42 12.86
C TRP A 127 -7.12 4.83 13.07
N ASN A 128 -7.85 5.04 14.17
CA ASN A 128 -8.47 6.31 14.55
C ASN A 128 -9.41 6.89 13.47
N PRO A 129 -10.53 6.21 13.15
CA PRO A 129 -11.46 6.63 12.10
C PRO A 129 -12.13 7.98 12.36
N SER A 130 -12.08 8.47 13.59
CA SER A 130 -12.54 9.82 13.93
C SER A 130 -11.69 10.94 13.32
N HIS A 131 -10.47 10.62 12.88
CA HIS A 131 -9.57 11.52 12.16
C HIS A 131 -9.12 10.85 10.85
N PHE A 132 -9.89 11.09 9.78
CA PHE A 132 -9.80 10.36 8.52
C PHE A 132 -8.39 10.32 7.88
N LEU A 133 -7.59 11.36 8.09
CA LEU A 133 -6.21 11.41 7.57
C LEU A 133 -5.32 10.30 8.16
N ASP A 134 -5.55 9.92 9.43
CA ASP A 134 -4.81 8.83 10.06
C ASP A 134 -5.06 7.51 9.33
N VAL A 135 -6.34 7.25 9.01
CA VAL A 135 -6.75 6.05 8.23
C VAL A 135 -6.17 6.10 6.82
N ALA A 136 -6.21 7.26 6.16
CA ALA A 136 -5.73 7.40 4.79
C ALA A 136 -4.22 7.10 4.68
N GLU A 137 -3.41 7.63 5.58
CA GLU A 137 -1.96 7.38 5.61
C GLU A 137 -1.64 5.92 5.94
N MET A 138 -2.37 5.31 6.91
CA MET A 138 -2.19 3.91 7.24
C MET A 138 -2.63 2.99 6.10
N THR A 139 -3.76 3.28 5.44
CA THR A 139 -4.22 2.52 4.27
C THR A 139 -3.20 2.60 3.12
N THR A 140 -2.56 3.75 2.95
CA THR A 140 -1.50 3.90 1.95
C THR A 140 -0.31 3.01 2.28
N ALA A 141 0.11 2.94 3.56
CA ALA A 141 1.18 2.04 4.00
C ALA A 141 0.87 0.57 3.70
N MET A 142 -0.40 0.15 3.88
CA MET A 142 -0.84 -1.23 3.62
C MET A 142 -0.93 -1.57 2.12
N ALA A 143 -1.02 -0.56 1.24
CA ALA A 143 -1.19 -0.77 -0.19
C ALA A 143 0.13 -0.87 -0.96
N ILE A 144 1.25 -0.52 -0.35
CA ILE A 144 2.58 -0.52 -0.95
C ILE A 144 3.21 -1.90 -0.90
#